data_ed839e0be3e3de104d74954202a4c7c3
#
_entry.id   ed839e0be3e3de104d74954202a4c7c3
#
_cell.length_a   1.000
_cell.length_b   1.000
_cell.length_c   1.000
_cell.angle_alpha   90.00
_cell.angle_beta   90.00
_cell.angle_gamma   90.00
#
_symmetry.space_group_name_H-M   'P 1'
#
loop_
_entity.id
_entity.type
_entity.pdbx_description
1 polymer ?
#
loop_
_entity_poly.entity_id
_entity_poly.type
_entity_poly.pdbx_seq_one_letter_code
_entity_poly.pdbx_strand_id
1 'polypeptide(L)'
;MGRSQRRLALLALLGLGLLLAGCAPRVREIRYPETGATLEGTVTYGSDKVGAALVIAQNENGSATAFVDDEGRYKLENVPLGEVSLAVNTEAGKGQATGRLMAQSQGKAKGAPRIVDVPSRFADPAKSGIKTTINKGPNTFDIVIPR
;
A
#
# COMPACT_ATOMS: atom_id res chain seq x y z
N MET A 1 -15.78 -56.13 -25.22
CA MET A 1 -16.27 -54.81 -24.72
C MET A 1 -17.21 -54.21 -25.74
N GLY A 2 -18.52 -54.26 -25.50
CA GLY A 2 -19.55 -53.85 -26.45
C GLY A 2 -19.63 -52.35 -26.66
N ARG A 3 -20.08 -51.92 -27.84
CA ARG A 3 -20.26 -50.50 -28.25
C ARG A 3 -21.08 -49.69 -27.24
N SER A 4 -21.93 -50.32 -26.43
CA SER A 4 -22.74 -49.66 -25.39
C SER A 4 -21.91 -49.23 -24.18
N GLN A 5 -20.92 -50.00 -23.76
CA GLN A 5 -20.05 -49.66 -22.64
C GLN A 5 -19.11 -48.50 -22.98
N ARG A 6 -18.68 -48.37 -24.23
CA ARG A 6 -17.88 -47.19 -24.68
C ARG A 6 -18.67 -45.91 -24.69
N ARG A 7 -19.98 -45.96 -24.98
CA ARG A 7 -20.87 -44.78 -24.96
C ARG A 7 -21.16 -44.29 -23.53
N LEU A 8 -21.34 -45.25 -22.60
CA LEU A 8 -21.51 -44.92 -21.16
C LEU A 8 -20.26 -44.32 -20.54
N ALA A 9 -19.07 -44.82 -20.89
CA ALA A 9 -17.81 -44.28 -20.41
C ALA A 9 -17.54 -42.87 -20.95
N LEU A 10 -17.90 -42.58 -22.21
CA LEU A 10 -17.77 -41.24 -22.81
C LEU A 10 -18.73 -40.22 -22.18
N LEU A 11 -19.96 -40.63 -21.86
CA LEU A 11 -20.93 -39.76 -21.18
C LEU A 11 -20.55 -39.48 -19.73
N ALA A 12 -19.92 -40.42 -19.01
CA ALA A 12 -19.43 -40.23 -17.67
C ALA A 12 -18.21 -39.23 -17.62
N LEU A 13 -17.33 -39.30 -18.63
CA LEU A 13 -16.21 -38.39 -18.76
C LEU A 13 -16.64 -36.94 -19.13
N LEU A 14 -17.72 -36.80 -19.92
CA LEU A 14 -18.27 -35.48 -20.26
C LEU A 14 -18.97 -34.81 -19.06
N GLY A 15 -19.61 -35.61 -18.18
CA GLY A 15 -20.28 -35.12 -16.97
C GLY A 15 -19.31 -34.64 -15.89
N LEU A 16 -18.13 -35.24 -15.76
CA LEU A 16 -17.14 -34.90 -14.75
C LEU A 16 -16.39 -33.59 -15.09
N GLY A 17 -16.33 -33.22 -16.37
CA GLY A 17 -15.69 -31.96 -16.81
C GLY A 17 -16.47 -30.69 -16.48
N LEU A 18 -17.79 -30.77 -16.23
CA LEU A 18 -18.66 -29.62 -15.99
C LEU A 18 -18.68 -29.15 -14.51
N LEU A 19 -18.18 -29.96 -13.58
CA LEU A 19 -18.19 -29.66 -12.15
C LEU A 19 -16.97 -28.81 -11.69
N LEU A 20 -16.02 -28.55 -12.58
CA LEU A 20 -14.83 -27.75 -12.30
C LEU A 20 -14.95 -26.27 -12.72
N ALA A 21 -16.14 -25.80 -13.09
CA ALA A 21 -16.42 -24.38 -13.24
C ALA A 21 -16.44 -23.74 -11.85
N GLY A 22 -15.28 -23.74 -11.17
CA GLY A 22 -15.07 -23.11 -9.88
C GLY A 22 -15.38 -21.62 -9.98
N CYS A 23 -16.28 -21.14 -9.11
CA CYS A 23 -16.50 -19.72 -8.88
C CYS A 23 -15.17 -19.08 -8.44
N ALA A 24 -14.40 -18.57 -9.37
CA ALA A 24 -13.33 -17.67 -9.03
C ALA A 24 -13.97 -16.44 -8.35
N PRO A 25 -13.62 -16.10 -7.09
CA PRO A 25 -14.14 -14.92 -6.45
C PRO A 25 -13.72 -13.70 -7.28
N ARG A 26 -14.69 -13.00 -7.85
CA ARG A 26 -14.43 -11.71 -8.50
C ARG A 26 -14.07 -10.72 -7.40
N VAL A 27 -12.79 -10.51 -7.17
CA VAL A 27 -12.31 -9.39 -6.37
C VAL A 27 -12.73 -8.13 -7.13
N ARG A 28 -13.71 -7.40 -6.60
CA ARG A 28 -14.02 -6.06 -7.08
C ARG A 28 -12.84 -5.17 -6.71
N GLU A 29 -12.03 -4.84 -7.69
CA GLU A 29 -11.03 -3.78 -7.55
C GLU A 29 -11.78 -2.45 -7.37
N ILE A 30 -11.71 -1.87 -6.18
CA ILE A 30 -12.27 -0.54 -5.92
C ILE A 30 -11.30 0.45 -6.57
N ARG A 31 -11.66 0.93 -7.76
CA ARG A 31 -10.92 2.01 -8.41
C ARG A 31 -11.46 3.34 -7.89
N TYR A 32 -10.65 4.03 -7.13
CA TYR A 32 -10.92 5.43 -6.81
C TYR A 32 -10.71 6.31 -8.05
N PRO A 33 -11.50 7.37 -8.24
CA PRO A 33 -11.33 8.27 -9.38
C PRO A 33 -9.95 8.93 -9.32
N GLU A 34 -9.29 9.03 -10.46
CA GLU A 34 -8.02 9.75 -10.57
C GLU A 34 -8.25 11.24 -10.28
N THR A 35 -7.70 11.73 -9.19
CA THR A 35 -7.85 13.12 -8.76
C THR A 35 -6.89 14.06 -9.47
N GLY A 36 -5.76 13.51 -9.97
CA GLY A 36 -4.64 14.28 -10.50
C GLY A 36 -3.94 15.13 -9.45
N ALA A 37 -4.23 14.92 -8.17
CA ALA A 37 -3.55 15.60 -7.07
C ALA A 37 -2.36 14.77 -6.58
N THR A 38 -1.24 15.46 -6.31
CA THR A 38 -0.06 14.87 -5.67
C THR A 38 0.20 15.55 -4.34
N LEU A 39 0.81 14.84 -3.40
CA LEU A 39 1.28 15.39 -2.13
C LEU A 39 2.70 14.92 -1.88
N GLU A 40 3.61 15.87 -1.75
CA GLU A 40 5.03 15.63 -1.51
C GLU A 40 5.46 16.30 -0.21
N GLY A 41 6.49 15.79 0.44
CA GLY A 41 7.06 16.38 1.63
C GLY A 41 8.05 15.47 2.33
N THR A 42 8.39 15.83 3.55
CA THR A 42 9.29 15.09 4.42
C THR A 42 8.59 14.63 5.68
N VAL A 43 9.10 13.54 6.28
CA VAL A 43 8.63 13.03 7.57
C VAL A 43 9.74 13.13 8.60
N THR A 44 9.46 13.80 9.72
CA THR A 44 10.39 13.91 10.84
C THR A 44 9.73 13.52 12.16
N TYR A 45 10.52 12.94 13.06
CA TYR A 45 10.14 12.63 14.45
C TYR A 45 11.12 13.35 15.40
N GLY A 46 10.70 14.45 15.98
CA GLY A 46 11.59 15.41 16.61
C GLY A 46 12.56 15.98 15.57
N SER A 47 13.86 15.78 15.77
CA SER A 47 14.92 16.18 14.83
C SER A 47 15.33 15.10 13.82
N ASP A 48 14.84 13.87 13.99
CA ASP A 48 15.27 12.74 13.17
C ASP A 48 14.38 12.57 11.94
N LYS A 49 15.00 12.39 10.78
CA LYS A 49 14.29 12.01 9.56
C LYS A 49 13.79 10.58 9.68
N VAL A 50 12.52 10.36 9.36
CA VAL A 50 11.89 9.05 9.39
C VAL A 50 12.02 8.42 8.02
N GLY A 51 12.99 7.53 7.85
CA GLY A 51 13.09 6.66 6.66
C GLY A 51 12.30 5.37 6.86
N ALA A 52 12.06 4.64 5.78
CA ALA A 52 11.41 3.32 5.82
C ALA A 52 10.04 3.32 6.56
N ALA A 53 9.17 4.27 6.24
CA ALA A 53 7.79 4.33 6.72
C ALA A 53 6.81 4.30 5.56
N LEU A 54 5.55 3.99 5.84
CA LEU A 54 4.43 4.14 4.92
C LEU A 54 3.62 5.37 5.33
N VAL A 55 3.51 6.36 4.44
CA VAL A 55 2.58 7.49 4.61
C VAL A 55 1.24 7.12 4.00
N ILE A 56 0.17 7.42 4.72
CA ILE A 56 -1.22 7.19 4.32
C ILE A 56 -1.93 8.54 4.36
N ALA A 57 -2.60 8.92 3.28
CA ALA A 57 -3.52 10.06 3.23
C ALA A 57 -4.92 9.52 2.98
N GLN A 58 -5.89 9.84 3.83
CA GLN A 58 -7.23 9.27 3.78
C GLN A 58 -8.30 10.30 4.12
N ASN A 59 -9.43 10.22 3.40
CA ASN A 59 -10.71 10.85 3.74
C ASN A 59 -11.88 9.95 3.32
N GLU A 60 -13.11 10.46 3.36
CA GLU A 60 -14.32 9.73 2.95
C GLU A 60 -14.32 9.33 1.47
N ASN A 61 -13.60 10.06 0.61
CA ASN A 61 -13.57 9.85 -0.84
C ASN A 61 -12.50 8.86 -1.29
N GLY A 62 -11.58 8.45 -0.40
CA GLY A 62 -10.55 7.49 -0.72
C GLY A 62 -9.29 7.58 0.12
N SER A 63 -8.27 6.86 -0.34
CA SER A 63 -6.95 6.86 0.29
C SER A 63 -5.83 6.77 -0.74
N ALA A 64 -4.69 7.36 -0.43
CA ALA A 64 -3.45 7.23 -1.16
C ALA A 64 -2.33 6.85 -0.21
N THR A 65 -1.37 6.05 -0.67
CA THR A 65 -0.25 5.58 0.15
C THR A 65 1.05 5.67 -0.61
N ALA A 66 2.14 5.96 0.08
CA ALA A 66 3.49 5.91 -0.46
C ALA A 66 4.51 5.57 0.62
N PHE A 67 5.58 4.89 0.22
CA PHE A 67 6.71 4.65 1.11
C PHE A 67 7.64 5.87 1.16
N VAL A 68 8.15 6.12 2.35
CA VAL A 68 9.16 7.14 2.61
C VAL A 68 10.53 6.61 2.19
N ASP A 69 11.33 7.44 1.56
CA ASP A 69 12.70 7.10 1.18
C ASP A 69 13.67 7.21 2.39
N ASP A 70 14.95 6.86 2.17
CA ASP A 70 15.97 6.86 3.23
C ASP A 70 16.30 8.27 3.73
N GLU A 71 15.97 9.30 2.95
CA GLU A 71 16.13 10.72 3.29
C GLU A 71 14.90 11.32 3.98
N GLY A 72 13.87 10.50 4.22
CA GLY A 72 12.63 10.94 4.88
C GLY A 72 11.64 11.63 3.95
N ARG A 73 11.78 11.51 2.62
CA ARG A 73 10.88 12.14 1.64
C ARG A 73 9.79 11.17 1.21
N TYR A 74 8.61 11.69 0.93
CA TYR A 74 7.50 10.93 0.38
C TYR A 74 6.83 11.65 -0.78
N LYS A 75 6.18 10.88 -1.65
CA LYS A 75 5.35 11.37 -2.74
C LYS A 75 4.14 10.48 -2.89
N LEU A 76 2.96 11.03 -2.65
CA LEU A 76 1.66 10.42 -2.87
C LEU A 76 1.10 10.87 -4.21
N GLU A 77 0.50 9.95 -4.95
CA GLU A 77 -0.21 10.22 -6.20
C GLU A 77 -1.70 9.91 -6.05
N ASN A 78 -2.54 10.58 -6.82
CA ASN A 78 -3.99 10.45 -6.78
C ASN A 78 -4.59 10.63 -5.38
N VAL A 79 -4.07 11.61 -4.64
CA VAL A 79 -4.53 11.91 -3.28
C VAL A 79 -5.97 12.40 -3.33
N PRO A 80 -6.86 11.93 -2.43
CA PRO A 80 -8.23 12.43 -2.36
C PRO A 80 -8.26 13.93 -2.10
N LEU A 81 -9.13 14.66 -2.81
CA LEU A 81 -9.26 16.11 -2.68
C LEU A 81 -10.00 16.48 -1.38
N GLY A 82 -9.72 17.69 -0.88
CA GLY A 82 -10.29 18.22 0.35
C GLY A 82 -9.44 17.93 1.58
N GLU A 83 -10.02 18.01 2.78
CA GLU A 83 -9.32 17.70 4.01
C GLU A 83 -9.02 16.18 4.06
N VAL A 84 -7.74 15.84 4.30
CA VAL A 84 -7.28 14.47 4.49
C VAL A 84 -6.59 14.32 5.84
N SER A 85 -6.78 13.18 6.47
CA SER A 85 -6.00 12.74 7.63
C SER A 85 -4.79 11.96 7.16
N LEU A 86 -3.62 12.31 7.70
CA LEU A 86 -2.35 11.67 7.37
C LEU A 86 -1.93 10.70 8.49
N ALA A 87 -1.29 9.61 8.12
CA ALA A 87 -0.68 8.67 9.05
C ALA A 87 0.73 8.28 8.59
N VAL A 88 1.57 7.90 9.54
CA VAL A 88 2.94 7.42 9.32
C VAL A 88 3.10 6.07 10.01
N ASN A 89 3.15 5.01 9.21
CA ASN A 89 3.26 3.63 9.69
C ASN A 89 4.70 3.10 9.48
N THR A 90 5.48 3.09 10.54
CA THR A 90 6.86 2.59 10.52
C THR A 90 6.95 1.08 10.50
N GLU A 91 5.97 0.35 11.05
CA GLU A 91 5.97 -1.12 11.02
C GLU A 91 5.83 -1.64 9.57
N ALA A 92 4.93 -1.04 8.79
CA ALA A 92 4.80 -1.37 7.37
C ALA A 92 6.09 -1.06 6.58
N GLY A 93 6.74 0.06 6.91
CA GLY A 93 8.02 0.45 6.32
C GLY A 93 9.16 -0.49 6.65
N LYS A 94 9.26 -0.99 7.90
CA LYS A 94 10.25 -1.99 8.32
C LYS A 94 10.15 -3.27 7.49
N GLY A 95 8.93 -3.76 7.26
CA GLY A 95 8.71 -4.94 6.42
C GLY A 95 9.26 -4.77 5.00
N GLN A 96 9.02 -3.61 4.39
CA GLN A 96 9.55 -3.32 3.06
C GLN A 96 11.08 -3.15 3.06
N ALA A 97 11.64 -2.45 4.06
CA ALA A 97 13.09 -2.28 4.20
C ALA A 97 13.82 -3.61 4.34
N THR A 98 13.28 -4.54 5.14
CA THR A 98 13.80 -5.90 5.29
C THR A 98 13.77 -6.66 3.96
N GLY A 99 12.66 -6.59 3.22
CA GLY A 99 12.55 -7.20 1.89
C GLY A 99 13.58 -6.66 0.90
N ARG A 100 13.82 -5.35 0.90
CA ARG A 100 14.88 -4.72 0.06
C ARG A 100 16.28 -5.19 0.46
N LEU A 101 16.59 -5.28 1.75
CA LEU A 101 17.88 -5.77 2.24
C LEU A 101 18.12 -7.23 1.83
N MET A 102 17.11 -8.08 1.92
CA MET A 102 17.19 -9.47 1.45
C MET A 102 17.42 -9.57 -0.07
N ALA A 103 16.76 -8.73 -0.85
CA ALA A 103 16.96 -8.68 -2.30
C ALA A 103 18.33 -8.10 -2.69
N GLN A 104 18.89 -7.18 -1.91
CA GLN A 104 20.19 -6.55 -2.14
C GLN A 104 21.37 -7.36 -1.59
N SER A 105 21.17 -8.37 -0.73
CA SER A 105 22.24 -9.23 -0.19
C SER A 105 22.97 -10.03 -1.28
N GLN A 106 22.45 -10.05 -2.50
CA GLN A 106 23.13 -10.58 -3.70
C GLN A 106 23.98 -9.55 -4.46
N GLY A 107 24.03 -8.29 -4.02
CA GLY A 107 24.83 -7.24 -4.65
C GLY A 107 25.02 -6.06 -3.71
N LYS A 108 26.16 -5.43 -3.69
CA LYS A 108 26.67 -4.35 -2.83
C LYS A 108 25.57 -3.47 -2.22
N ALA A 109 25.19 -3.75 -0.97
CA ALA A 109 24.24 -2.95 -0.23
C ALA A 109 24.85 -1.58 0.12
N LYS A 110 24.21 -0.48 -0.30
CA LYS A 110 24.32 0.81 0.39
C LYS A 110 23.63 0.63 1.75
N GLY A 111 24.25 1.14 2.82
CA GLY A 111 23.93 0.90 4.23
C GLY A 111 22.44 0.70 4.57
N ALA A 112 22.18 -0.01 5.67
CA ALA A 112 20.82 -0.27 6.14
C ALA A 112 20.05 1.05 6.35
N PRO A 113 18.77 1.11 5.93
CA PRO A 113 17.94 2.28 6.18
C PRO A 113 17.84 2.55 7.69
N ARG A 114 17.94 3.83 8.07
CA ARG A 114 17.82 4.24 9.47
C ARG A 114 16.35 4.15 9.89
N ILE A 115 16.01 3.12 10.65
CA ILE A 115 14.66 2.92 11.14
C ILE A 115 14.47 3.77 12.40
N VAL A 116 13.52 4.71 12.35
CA VAL A 116 13.09 5.53 13.48
C VAL A 116 11.70 5.07 13.89
N ASP A 117 11.54 4.62 15.14
CA ASP A 117 10.26 4.18 15.66
C ASP A 117 9.37 5.37 16.04
N VAL A 118 8.29 5.52 15.30
CA VAL A 118 7.25 6.52 15.57
C VAL A 118 6.14 5.84 16.39
N PRO A 119 5.57 6.50 17.42
CA PRO A 119 4.49 5.93 18.23
C PRO A 119 3.32 5.46 17.36
N SER A 120 2.78 4.27 17.68
CA SER A 120 1.75 3.59 16.89
C SER A 120 0.45 4.38 16.66
N ARG A 121 0.16 5.38 17.52
CA ARG A 121 -0.98 6.30 17.33
C ARG A 121 -0.93 7.06 16.00
N PHE A 122 0.28 7.31 15.49
CA PHE A 122 0.48 8.00 14.21
C PHE A 122 0.36 7.08 12.99
N ALA A 123 0.25 5.77 13.20
CA ALA A 123 0.04 4.79 12.14
C ALA A 123 -1.43 4.70 11.66
N ASP A 124 -2.36 5.29 12.41
CA ASP A 124 -3.78 5.30 12.13
C ASP A 124 -4.24 6.72 11.74
N PRO A 125 -4.76 6.97 10.53
CA PRO A 125 -5.21 8.28 10.10
C PRO A 125 -6.26 8.91 11.04
N ALA A 126 -7.11 8.08 11.67
CA ALA A 126 -8.14 8.56 12.58
C ALA A 126 -7.58 9.04 13.94
N LYS A 127 -6.37 8.58 14.32
CA LYS A 127 -5.76 8.83 15.63
C LYS A 127 -4.53 9.74 15.56
N SER A 128 -3.94 9.89 14.40
CA SER A 128 -2.70 10.65 14.21
C SER A 128 -2.84 12.13 14.57
N GLY A 129 -4.01 12.71 14.33
CA GLY A 129 -4.26 14.15 14.49
C GLY A 129 -3.59 15.01 13.42
N ILE A 130 -2.92 14.42 12.43
CA ILE A 130 -2.24 15.14 11.35
C ILE A 130 -3.22 15.33 10.20
N LYS A 131 -3.48 16.57 9.82
CA LYS A 131 -4.43 16.91 8.75
C LYS A 131 -3.87 17.95 7.82
N THR A 132 -4.27 17.88 6.55
CA THR A 132 -3.96 18.90 5.55
C THR A 132 -5.08 18.96 4.51
N THR A 133 -5.13 20.06 3.76
CA THR A 133 -6.11 20.21 2.66
C THR A 133 -5.42 19.99 1.33
N ILE A 134 -5.99 19.12 0.50
CA ILE A 134 -5.47 18.77 -0.82
C ILE A 134 -6.28 19.48 -1.90
N ASN A 135 -5.59 20.24 -2.73
CA ASN A 135 -6.12 20.87 -3.92
C ASN A 135 -5.72 20.06 -5.17
N LYS A 136 -6.43 20.27 -6.26
CA LYS A 136 -6.07 19.65 -7.55
C LYS A 136 -4.67 20.10 -7.99
N GLY A 137 -3.85 19.14 -8.44
CA GLY A 137 -2.47 19.40 -8.84
C GLY A 137 -1.46 19.14 -7.72
N PRO A 138 -0.27 19.75 -7.77
CA PRO A 138 0.80 19.51 -6.79
C PRO A 138 0.49 20.21 -5.45
N ASN A 139 0.68 19.46 -4.36
CA ASN A 139 0.60 19.95 -2.99
C ASN A 139 1.88 19.56 -2.25
N THR A 140 2.28 20.36 -1.25
CA THR A 140 3.44 20.08 -0.41
C THR A 140 3.05 20.18 1.06
N PHE A 141 3.45 19.18 1.86
CA PHE A 141 3.22 19.19 3.30
C PHE A 141 4.30 18.38 4.02
N ASP A 142 5.01 19.00 4.97
CA ASP A 142 5.98 18.33 5.81
C ASP A 142 5.32 17.80 7.08
N ILE A 143 5.47 16.50 7.33
CA ILE A 143 4.91 15.81 8.49
C ILE A 143 5.95 15.93 9.62
N VAL A 144 5.65 16.76 10.61
CA VAL A 144 6.48 16.94 11.81
C VAL A 144 5.79 16.30 13.00
N ILE A 145 6.35 15.19 13.49
CA ILE A 145 5.83 14.46 14.65
C ILE A 145 6.64 14.85 15.88
N PRO A 146 6.02 15.44 16.92
CA PRO A 146 6.72 15.79 18.16
C PRO A 146 7.13 14.53 18.94
N ARG A 147 8.25 14.62 19.63
CA ARG A 147 8.66 13.62 20.63
C ARG A 147 7.89 13.73 21.94
#